data_282c13915291c512908c2ec9a69f9207
#
_entry.id   282c13915291c512908c2ec9a69f9207
#
_cell.length_a   1.000
_cell.length_b   1.000
_cell.length_c   1.000
_cell.angle_alpha   90.00
_cell.angle_beta   90.00
_cell.angle_gamma   90.00
#
_symmetry.space_group_name_H-M   'P 1'
#
loop_
_entity.id
_entity.type
_entity.pdbx_description
1 polymer ?
#
loop_
_entity_poly.entity_id
_entity_poly.type
_entity_poly.pdbx_seq_one_letter_code
_entity_poly.pdbx_strand_id
1 'polypeptide(L)'
;QLALAASRTGNSANILLATATVMLLVNPNYLYDISFQLSFTAVAGIFLFYRPLYGLVHSRIKALNAFWAIFMVGLAASLATAPLVSYYFGRIPLIGIILNPLLILTANATVLLSLLWIIAPLPLLQGPFSAAIGAAAGLQNAVVGLAAEKSWASFPLRLEAWQVIALYAAVLAACLLLRGRKTKHNEPSLSETI
;
A
#
# COMPACT_ATOMS: atom_id res chain seq x y z
N GLN A 1 -8.27 17.07 17.39
CA GLN A 1 -8.09 16.50 16.03
C GLN A 1 -7.31 15.16 16.05
N LEU A 2 -6.30 14.99 16.94
CA LEU A 2 -5.53 13.73 17.08
C LEU A 2 -6.38 12.54 17.58
N ALA A 3 -7.34 12.79 18.47
CA ALA A 3 -8.25 11.74 18.97
C ALA A 3 -9.22 11.23 17.89
N LEU A 4 -9.73 12.13 17.03
CA LEU A 4 -10.57 11.77 15.87
C LEU A 4 -9.79 10.99 14.80
N ALA A 5 -8.51 11.27 14.64
CA ALA A 5 -7.66 10.51 13.71
C ALA A 5 -7.29 9.13 14.27
N ALA A 6 -7.16 8.98 15.59
CA ALA A 6 -6.94 7.68 16.25
C ALA A 6 -8.19 6.79 16.19
N SER A 7 -9.40 7.37 16.34
CA SER A 7 -10.65 6.63 16.21
C SER A 7 -10.91 6.14 14.79
N ARG A 8 -10.52 6.91 13.77
CA ARG A 8 -10.65 6.48 12.35
C ARG A 8 -9.73 5.30 11.99
N THR A 9 -8.51 5.26 12.54
CA THR A 9 -7.62 4.11 12.31
C THR A 9 -8.10 2.86 13.04
N GLY A 10 -8.71 3.00 14.21
CA GLY A 10 -9.33 1.88 14.92
C GLY A 10 -10.48 1.27 14.11
N ASN A 11 -11.36 2.10 13.54
CA ASN A 11 -12.45 1.62 12.69
C ASN A 11 -11.95 0.90 11.42
N SER A 12 -10.93 1.46 10.74
CA SER A 12 -10.39 0.86 9.52
C SER A 12 -9.70 -0.48 9.78
N ALA A 13 -8.96 -0.62 10.88
CA ALA A 13 -8.36 -1.89 11.28
C ALA A 13 -9.43 -2.93 11.64
N ASN A 14 -10.49 -2.53 12.33
CA ASN A 14 -11.60 -3.41 12.65
C ASN A 14 -12.34 -3.90 11.40
N ILE A 15 -12.54 -3.02 10.40
CA ILE A 15 -13.13 -3.40 9.11
C ILE A 15 -12.23 -4.41 8.40
N LEU A 16 -10.91 -4.18 8.36
CA LEU A 16 -9.96 -5.11 7.75
C LEU A 16 -10.04 -6.49 8.41
N LEU A 17 -10.01 -6.53 9.74
CA LEU A 17 -10.10 -7.77 10.51
C LEU A 17 -11.45 -8.47 10.32
N ALA A 18 -12.56 -7.73 10.35
CA ALA A 18 -13.89 -8.27 10.11
C ALA A 18 -13.99 -8.88 8.69
N THR A 19 -13.49 -8.19 7.69
CA THR A 19 -13.46 -8.69 6.29
C THR A 19 -12.62 -9.97 6.19
N ALA A 20 -11.45 -10.01 6.80
CA ALA A 20 -10.61 -11.21 6.84
C ALA A 20 -11.35 -12.37 7.52
N THR A 21 -11.99 -12.11 8.66
CA THR A 21 -12.75 -13.11 9.40
C THR A 21 -13.89 -13.69 8.57
N VAL A 22 -14.69 -12.83 7.91
CA VAL A 22 -15.80 -13.28 7.05
C VAL A 22 -15.27 -14.13 5.89
N MET A 23 -14.20 -13.70 5.22
CA MET A 23 -13.61 -14.47 4.13
C MET A 23 -13.10 -15.84 4.58
N LEU A 24 -12.45 -15.92 5.73
CA LEU A 24 -11.94 -17.17 6.30
C LEU A 24 -13.05 -18.09 6.82
N LEU A 25 -14.17 -17.54 7.27
CA LEU A 25 -15.36 -18.33 7.64
C LEU A 25 -16.02 -18.97 6.41
N VAL A 26 -16.02 -18.26 5.27
CA VAL A 26 -16.55 -18.79 4.00
C VAL A 26 -15.63 -19.87 3.44
N ASN A 27 -14.32 -19.63 3.44
CA ASN A 27 -13.34 -20.61 2.98
C ASN A 27 -12.00 -20.45 3.73
N PRO A 28 -11.69 -21.35 4.68
CA PRO A 28 -10.46 -21.30 5.46
C PRO A 28 -9.18 -21.41 4.60
N ASN A 29 -9.26 -21.99 3.40
CA ASN A 29 -8.12 -22.16 2.52
C ASN A 29 -7.58 -20.81 1.99
N TYR A 30 -8.35 -19.73 2.06
CA TYR A 30 -7.84 -18.39 1.71
C TYR A 30 -6.64 -17.98 2.55
N LEU A 31 -6.48 -18.54 3.76
CA LEU A 31 -5.28 -18.27 4.57
C LEU A 31 -3.99 -18.65 3.86
N TYR A 32 -4.01 -19.66 3.00
CA TYR A 32 -2.86 -20.13 2.22
C TYR A 32 -2.78 -19.50 0.82
N ASP A 33 -3.77 -18.68 0.45
CA ASP A 33 -3.79 -17.99 -0.83
C ASP A 33 -2.84 -16.79 -0.81
N ILE A 34 -1.94 -16.73 -1.80
CA ILE A 34 -0.94 -15.67 -1.93
C ILE A 34 -1.61 -14.30 -2.08
N SER A 35 -2.70 -14.24 -2.85
CA SER A 35 -3.41 -12.98 -3.10
C SER A 35 -4.05 -12.45 -1.82
N PHE A 36 -4.64 -13.32 -1.01
CA PHE A 36 -5.19 -12.98 0.30
C PHE A 36 -4.09 -12.43 1.21
N GLN A 37 -2.99 -13.17 1.37
CA GLN A 37 -1.88 -12.77 2.24
C GLN A 37 -1.28 -11.43 1.82
N LEU A 38 -0.98 -11.24 0.52
CA LEU A 38 -0.40 -10.00 0.01
C LEU A 38 -1.36 -8.81 0.17
N SER A 39 -2.65 -8.99 -0.13
CA SER A 39 -3.64 -7.92 -0.02
C SER A 39 -3.81 -7.44 1.43
N PHE A 40 -4.02 -8.36 2.37
CA PHE A 40 -4.19 -8.00 3.78
C PHE A 40 -2.92 -7.42 4.39
N THR A 41 -1.74 -7.96 4.02
CA THR A 41 -0.45 -7.42 4.45
C THR A 41 -0.20 -6.02 3.90
N ALA A 42 -0.53 -5.76 2.63
CA ALA A 42 -0.41 -4.44 2.02
C ALA A 42 -1.25 -3.40 2.77
N VAL A 43 -2.53 -3.71 3.03
CA VAL A 43 -3.43 -2.80 3.76
C VAL A 43 -2.97 -2.58 5.20
N ALA A 44 -2.56 -3.64 5.90
CA ALA A 44 -1.98 -3.53 7.23
C ALA A 44 -0.72 -2.65 7.23
N GLY A 45 0.14 -2.82 6.22
CA GLY A 45 1.34 -2.00 6.03
C GLY A 45 1.03 -0.53 5.82
N ILE A 46 0.00 -0.21 5.03
CA ILE A 46 -0.45 1.19 4.86
C ILE A 46 -0.89 1.76 6.21
N PHE A 47 -1.64 1.03 7.03
CA PHE A 47 -2.06 1.52 8.35
C PHE A 47 -0.88 1.73 9.31
N LEU A 48 0.16 0.91 9.24
CA LEU A 48 1.32 0.98 10.12
C LEU A 48 2.32 2.05 9.66
N PHE A 49 2.66 2.07 8.37
CA PHE A 49 3.80 2.80 7.84
C PHE A 49 3.44 4.13 7.15
N TYR A 50 2.20 4.29 6.65
CA TYR A 50 1.85 5.50 5.89
C TYR A 50 2.04 6.79 6.69
N ARG A 51 1.55 6.85 7.92
CA ARG A 51 1.64 8.06 8.75
C ARG A 51 3.08 8.49 9.04
N PRO A 52 3.98 7.62 9.54
CA PRO A 52 5.35 8.00 9.78
C PRO A 52 6.09 8.39 8.49
N LEU A 53 5.83 7.69 7.38
CA LEU A 53 6.45 7.99 6.09
C LEU A 53 5.95 9.31 5.50
N TYR A 54 4.65 9.55 5.53
CA TYR A 54 4.06 10.79 5.00
C TYR A 54 4.53 12.03 5.74
N GLY A 55 4.79 11.92 7.05
CA GLY A 55 5.28 13.02 7.89
C GLY A 55 6.72 13.47 7.59
N LEU A 56 7.49 12.73 6.78
CA LEU A 56 8.89 13.06 6.50
C LEU A 56 9.05 14.28 5.60
N VAL A 57 8.08 14.57 4.74
CA VAL A 57 8.14 15.70 3.81
C VAL A 57 6.85 16.51 3.86
N HIS A 58 6.98 17.79 4.10
CA HIS A 58 5.88 18.76 4.01
C HIS A 58 6.21 19.78 2.91
N SER A 59 5.33 19.90 1.92
CA SER A 59 5.42 20.92 0.89
C SER A 59 4.27 21.91 0.99
N ARG A 60 4.52 23.16 0.61
CA ARG A 60 3.47 24.18 0.49
C ARG A 60 2.57 23.97 -0.74
N ILE A 61 3.01 23.18 -1.69
CA ILE A 61 2.31 22.92 -2.97
C ILE A 61 1.37 21.71 -2.79
N LYS A 62 0.05 21.93 -2.89
CA LYS A 62 -0.98 20.89 -2.73
C LYS A 62 -0.82 19.71 -3.69
N ALA A 63 -0.48 19.99 -4.96
CA ALA A 63 -0.27 18.94 -5.95
C ALA A 63 0.93 18.04 -5.61
N LEU A 64 2.02 18.60 -5.10
CA LEU A 64 3.19 17.84 -4.67
C LEU A 64 2.88 16.98 -3.45
N ASN A 65 2.06 17.48 -2.52
CA ASN A 65 1.62 16.70 -1.36
C ASN A 65 0.70 15.55 -1.78
N ALA A 66 -0.16 15.74 -2.78
CA ALA A 66 -1.00 14.67 -3.30
C ALA A 66 -0.17 13.57 -3.97
N PHE A 67 0.80 13.94 -4.80
CA PHE A 67 1.74 12.98 -5.40
C PHE A 67 2.56 12.25 -4.33
N TRP A 68 3.06 12.98 -3.34
CA TRP A 68 3.78 12.43 -2.20
C TRP A 68 2.93 11.43 -1.40
N ALA A 69 1.65 11.74 -1.19
CA ALA A 69 0.72 10.83 -0.51
C ALA A 69 0.59 9.49 -1.26
N ILE A 70 0.38 9.53 -2.59
CA ILE A 70 0.27 8.33 -3.42
C ILE A 70 1.57 7.51 -3.36
N PHE A 71 2.72 8.19 -3.47
CA PHE A 71 4.03 7.55 -3.37
C PHE A 71 4.23 6.85 -2.02
N MET A 72 3.87 7.52 -0.92
CA MET A 72 4.02 6.95 0.43
C MET A 72 3.06 5.80 0.71
N VAL A 73 1.86 5.81 0.15
CA VAL A 73 0.95 4.65 0.20
C VAL A 73 1.56 3.45 -0.51
N GLY A 74 2.08 3.64 -1.72
CA GLY A 74 2.74 2.58 -2.47
C GLY A 74 3.99 2.04 -1.76
N LEU A 75 4.81 2.93 -1.20
CA LEU A 75 6.00 2.58 -0.43
C LEU A 75 5.64 1.78 0.83
N ALA A 76 4.63 2.22 1.59
CA ALA A 76 4.16 1.55 2.80
C ALA A 76 3.65 0.13 2.50
N ALA A 77 2.86 -0.02 1.44
CA ALA A 77 2.38 -1.32 0.99
C ALA A 77 3.54 -2.23 0.55
N SER A 78 4.48 -1.69 -0.26
CA SER A 78 5.63 -2.44 -0.77
C SER A 78 6.57 -2.90 0.34
N LEU A 79 6.84 -2.05 1.33
CA LEU A 79 7.66 -2.41 2.49
C LEU A 79 7.02 -3.54 3.31
N ALA A 80 5.70 -3.48 3.50
CA ALA A 80 4.99 -4.52 4.24
C ALA A 80 4.95 -5.85 3.48
N THR A 81 4.75 -5.83 2.17
CA THR A 81 4.64 -7.04 1.35
C THR A 81 6.00 -7.60 0.91
N ALA A 82 7.09 -6.82 0.97
CA ALA A 82 8.41 -7.24 0.52
C ALA A 82 8.87 -8.60 1.09
N PRO A 83 8.69 -8.93 2.38
CA PRO A 83 9.07 -10.23 2.91
C PRO A 83 8.30 -11.39 2.27
N LEU A 84 6.99 -11.24 2.08
CA LEU A 84 6.16 -12.25 1.41
C LEU A 84 6.51 -12.39 -0.07
N VAL A 85 6.71 -11.27 -0.76
CA VAL A 85 7.14 -11.26 -2.17
C VAL A 85 8.49 -11.96 -2.32
N SER A 86 9.43 -11.70 -1.43
CA SER A 86 10.73 -12.37 -1.41
C SER A 86 10.61 -13.87 -1.15
N TYR A 87 9.70 -14.28 -0.26
CA TYR A 87 9.45 -15.69 0.04
C TYR A 87 8.83 -16.44 -1.15
N TYR A 88 7.77 -15.89 -1.76
CA TYR A 88 7.04 -16.55 -2.84
C TYR A 88 7.75 -16.46 -4.19
N PHE A 89 8.34 -15.32 -4.51
CA PHE A 89 8.90 -15.03 -5.83
C PHE A 89 10.44 -15.01 -5.88
N GLY A 90 11.12 -15.07 -4.73
CA GLY A 90 12.59 -15.08 -4.64
C GLY A 90 13.24 -13.77 -5.06
N ARG A 91 12.51 -12.67 -5.16
CA ARG A 91 13.01 -11.36 -5.55
C ARG A 91 12.15 -10.22 -5.02
N ILE A 92 12.76 -9.07 -4.77
CA ILE A 92 12.07 -7.84 -4.37
C ILE A 92 12.09 -6.86 -5.54
N PRO A 93 10.92 -6.40 -6.05
CA PRO A 93 10.83 -5.47 -7.17
C PRO A 93 11.11 -4.03 -6.70
N LEU A 94 12.38 -3.60 -6.70
CA LEU A 94 12.77 -2.27 -6.23
C LEU A 94 12.22 -1.16 -7.14
N ILE A 95 12.25 -1.38 -8.44
CA ILE A 95 11.79 -0.37 -9.40
C ILE A 95 10.27 -0.14 -9.32
N GLY A 96 9.52 -1.16 -8.91
CA GLY A 96 8.08 -1.04 -8.68
C GLY A 96 7.73 0.03 -7.64
N ILE A 97 8.56 0.17 -6.60
CA ILE A 97 8.37 1.20 -5.57
C ILE A 97 8.41 2.61 -6.18
N ILE A 98 9.35 2.84 -7.09
CA ILE A 98 9.54 4.15 -7.74
C ILE A 98 8.46 4.41 -8.79
N LEU A 99 8.08 3.39 -9.56
CA LEU A 99 7.11 3.51 -10.64
C LEU A 99 5.64 3.45 -10.18
N ASN A 100 5.35 2.90 -9.00
CA ASN A 100 4.00 2.76 -8.48
C ASN A 100 3.12 4.03 -8.59
N PRO A 101 3.58 5.25 -8.24
CA PRO A 101 2.74 6.43 -8.37
C PRO A 101 2.28 6.69 -9.80
N LEU A 102 3.19 6.54 -10.76
CA LEU A 102 2.88 6.71 -12.18
C LEU A 102 1.92 5.62 -12.68
N LEU A 103 2.20 4.37 -12.31
CA LEU A 103 1.37 3.22 -12.70
C LEU A 103 -0.04 3.30 -12.10
N ILE A 104 -0.17 3.72 -10.85
CA ILE A 104 -1.47 3.91 -10.20
C ILE A 104 -2.28 5.01 -10.90
N LEU A 105 -1.65 6.13 -11.22
CA LEU A 105 -2.33 7.25 -11.91
C LEU A 105 -2.81 6.84 -13.31
N THR A 106 -1.95 6.20 -14.09
CA THR A 106 -2.29 5.74 -15.44
C THR A 106 -3.31 4.61 -15.42
N ALA A 107 -3.22 3.67 -14.46
CA ALA A 107 -4.21 2.60 -14.29
C ALA A 107 -5.60 3.17 -13.94
N ASN A 108 -5.67 4.11 -12.99
CA ASN A 108 -6.92 4.76 -12.65
C ASN A 108 -7.52 5.52 -13.84
N ALA A 109 -6.68 6.24 -14.60
CA ALA A 109 -7.15 6.93 -15.81
C ALA A 109 -7.70 5.93 -16.83
N THR A 110 -7.01 4.82 -17.07
CA THR A 110 -7.45 3.76 -17.98
C THR A 110 -8.80 3.18 -17.55
N VAL A 111 -8.96 2.86 -16.26
CA VAL A 111 -10.22 2.31 -15.71
C VAL A 111 -11.35 3.31 -15.84
N LEU A 112 -11.12 4.59 -15.48
CA LEU A 112 -12.15 5.63 -15.60
C LEU A 112 -12.57 5.87 -17.05
N LEU A 113 -11.60 5.96 -17.97
CA LEU A 113 -11.89 6.11 -19.40
C LEU A 113 -12.66 4.92 -19.95
N SER A 114 -12.28 3.71 -19.57
CA SER A 114 -12.98 2.48 -19.99
C SER A 114 -14.41 2.44 -19.44
N LEU A 115 -14.61 2.84 -18.19
CA LEU A 115 -15.92 2.90 -17.57
C LEU A 115 -16.83 3.94 -18.25
N LEU A 116 -16.30 5.13 -18.52
CA LEU A 116 -17.01 6.18 -19.25
C LEU A 116 -17.37 5.71 -20.66
N TRP A 117 -16.47 5.01 -21.35
CA TRP A 117 -16.74 4.45 -22.68
C TRP A 117 -17.87 3.42 -22.67
N ILE A 118 -17.97 2.59 -21.63
CA ILE A 118 -19.03 1.58 -21.47
C ILE A 118 -20.40 2.25 -21.17
N ILE A 119 -20.40 3.25 -20.28
CA ILE A 119 -21.65 3.90 -19.83
C ILE A 119 -22.23 4.84 -20.89
N ALA A 120 -21.38 5.51 -21.64
CA ALA A 120 -21.78 6.48 -22.66
C ALA A 120 -21.21 6.09 -24.05
N PRO A 121 -21.76 5.06 -24.72
CA PRO A 121 -21.26 4.59 -26.01
C PRO A 121 -21.67 5.52 -27.13
N LEU A 122 -21.16 6.76 -27.13
CA LEU A 122 -21.42 7.74 -28.20
C LEU A 122 -20.53 7.39 -29.40
N PRO A 123 -21.13 7.10 -30.60
CA PRO A 123 -20.35 6.66 -31.77
C PRO A 123 -19.24 7.63 -32.17
N LEU A 124 -19.51 8.94 -32.01
CA LEU A 124 -18.53 10.00 -32.33
C LEU A 124 -17.27 9.99 -31.39
N LEU A 125 -17.43 9.51 -30.16
CA LEU A 125 -16.37 9.52 -29.14
C LEU A 125 -15.63 8.19 -29.03
N GLN A 126 -16.09 7.13 -29.70
CA GLN A 126 -15.46 5.79 -29.61
C GLN A 126 -13.99 5.80 -30.05
N GLY A 127 -13.67 6.47 -31.17
CA GLY A 127 -12.30 6.60 -31.66
C GLY A 127 -11.36 7.29 -30.68
N PRO A 128 -11.65 8.52 -30.24
CA PRO A 128 -10.83 9.22 -29.24
C PRO A 128 -10.68 8.46 -27.90
N PHE A 129 -11.75 7.84 -27.39
CA PHE A 129 -11.68 7.07 -26.13
C PHE A 129 -10.81 5.83 -26.27
N SER A 130 -10.98 5.04 -27.33
CA SER A 130 -10.16 3.86 -27.58
C SER A 130 -8.69 4.21 -27.77
N ALA A 131 -8.39 5.32 -28.48
CA ALA A 131 -7.03 5.83 -28.62
C ALA A 131 -6.42 6.25 -27.28
N ALA A 132 -7.18 6.98 -26.44
CA ALA A 132 -6.73 7.40 -25.12
C ALA A 132 -6.45 6.20 -24.17
N ILE A 133 -7.35 5.21 -24.16
CA ILE A 133 -7.19 3.97 -23.39
C ILE A 133 -5.95 3.20 -23.89
N GLY A 134 -5.84 3.06 -25.22
CA GLY A 134 -4.70 2.39 -25.84
C GLY A 134 -3.36 3.09 -25.53
N ALA A 135 -3.32 4.42 -25.59
CA ALA A 135 -2.15 5.22 -25.25
C ALA A 135 -1.76 5.07 -23.78
N ALA A 136 -2.73 5.12 -22.86
CA ALA A 136 -2.48 4.95 -21.44
C ALA A 136 -1.95 3.54 -21.12
N ALA A 137 -2.56 2.50 -21.68
CA ALA A 137 -2.09 1.12 -21.53
C ALA A 137 -0.73 0.90 -22.19
N GLY A 138 -0.51 1.48 -23.38
CA GLY A 138 0.78 1.43 -24.08
C GLY A 138 1.90 2.10 -23.28
N LEU A 139 1.62 3.25 -22.68
CA LEU A 139 2.56 3.92 -21.78
C LEU A 139 2.92 3.06 -20.57
N GLN A 140 1.93 2.44 -19.92
CA GLN A 140 2.17 1.52 -18.81
C GLN A 140 3.08 0.36 -19.22
N ASN A 141 2.76 -0.30 -20.33
CA ASN A 141 3.54 -1.43 -20.83
C ASN A 141 4.96 -1.02 -21.21
N ALA A 142 5.14 0.15 -21.84
CA ALA A 142 6.45 0.66 -22.18
C ALA A 142 7.30 0.97 -20.94
N VAL A 143 6.72 1.64 -19.95
CA VAL A 143 7.41 1.96 -18.69
C VAL A 143 7.81 0.70 -17.94
N VAL A 144 6.90 -0.28 -17.83
CA VAL A 144 7.19 -1.56 -17.17
C VAL A 144 8.22 -2.38 -17.95
N GLY A 145 8.12 -2.41 -19.29
CA GLY A 145 9.07 -3.10 -20.15
C GLY A 145 10.48 -2.57 -20.02
N LEU A 146 10.65 -1.24 -20.15
CA LEU A 146 11.94 -0.56 -19.99
C LEU A 146 12.53 -0.77 -18.58
N ALA A 147 11.65 -0.81 -17.57
CA ALA A 147 12.05 -1.04 -16.20
C ALA A 147 12.52 -2.48 -15.99
N ALA A 148 11.82 -3.46 -16.56
CA ALA A 148 12.12 -4.89 -16.40
C ALA A 148 13.46 -5.30 -17.03
N GLU A 149 13.92 -4.60 -18.06
CA GLU A 149 15.22 -4.85 -18.71
C GLU A 149 16.42 -4.48 -17.82
N LYS A 150 16.21 -3.69 -16.78
CA LYS A 150 17.31 -3.24 -15.91
C LYS A 150 17.65 -4.30 -14.88
N SER A 151 18.93 -4.66 -14.77
CA SER A 151 19.43 -5.65 -13.80
C SER A 151 19.16 -5.27 -12.34
N TRP A 152 19.06 -3.99 -12.03
CA TRP A 152 18.71 -3.46 -10.70
C TRP A 152 17.21 -3.31 -10.45
N ALA A 153 16.36 -3.61 -11.43
CA ALA A 153 14.91 -3.51 -11.31
C ALA A 153 14.34 -4.41 -10.20
N SER A 154 14.97 -5.53 -9.96
CA SER A 154 14.63 -6.44 -8.88
C SER A 154 15.89 -6.94 -8.18
N PHE A 155 15.87 -6.97 -6.87
CA PHE A 155 16.92 -7.55 -6.07
C PHE A 155 16.61 -9.03 -5.81
N PRO A 156 17.48 -9.97 -6.23
CA PRO A 156 17.30 -11.39 -5.96
C PRO A 156 17.54 -11.63 -4.47
N LEU A 157 16.49 -11.88 -3.73
CA LEU A 157 16.53 -12.22 -2.31
C LEU A 157 15.45 -13.26 -2.05
N ARG A 158 15.83 -14.41 -1.55
CA ARG A 158 14.91 -15.47 -1.17
C ARG A 158 14.93 -15.61 0.34
N LEU A 159 13.84 -15.23 0.98
CA LEU A 159 13.65 -15.42 2.40
C LEU A 159 13.01 -16.78 2.67
N GLU A 160 13.39 -17.42 3.77
CA GLU A 160 12.74 -18.62 4.27
C GLU A 160 11.55 -18.26 5.18
N ALA A 161 10.60 -19.19 5.34
CA ALA A 161 9.37 -18.95 6.10
C ALA A 161 9.65 -18.43 7.53
N TRP A 162 10.64 -18.97 8.22
CA TRP A 162 10.99 -18.54 9.58
C TRP A 162 11.54 -17.09 9.62
N GLN A 163 12.26 -16.65 8.55
CA GLN A 163 12.77 -15.28 8.45
C GLN A 163 11.61 -14.28 8.24
N VAL A 164 10.63 -14.65 7.43
CA VAL A 164 9.42 -13.85 7.22
C VAL A 164 8.64 -13.69 8.51
N ILE A 165 8.42 -14.79 9.25
CA ILE A 165 7.74 -14.78 10.55
C ILE A 165 8.51 -13.92 11.56
N ALA A 166 9.83 -14.09 11.65
CA ALA A 166 10.68 -13.32 12.56
C ALA A 166 10.62 -11.81 12.26
N LEU A 167 10.62 -11.45 10.96
CA LEU A 167 10.58 -10.05 10.52
C LEU A 167 9.23 -9.40 10.88
N TYR A 168 8.10 -10.07 10.63
CA TYR A 168 6.78 -9.56 11.01
C TYR A 168 6.61 -9.49 12.53
N ALA A 169 7.11 -10.48 13.26
CA ALA A 169 7.12 -10.45 14.72
C ALA A 169 7.94 -9.27 15.29
N ALA A 170 9.12 -9.00 14.71
CA ALA A 170 9.95 -7.85 15.07
C ALA A 170 9.23 -6.50 14.78
N VAL A 171 8.60 -6.37 13.62
CA VAL A 171 7.81 -5.16 13.27
C VAL A 171 6.66 -4.96 14.25
N LEU A 172 5.94 -6.04 14.57
CA LEU A 172 4.83 -5.98 15.53
C LEU A 172 5.32 -5.59 16.93
N ALA A 173 6.39 -6.20 17.41
CA ALA A 173 7.01 -5.88 18.69
C ALA A 173 7.47 -4.41 18.74
N ALA A 174 8.12 -3.92 17.69
CA ALA A 174 8.55 -2.52 17.59
C ALA A 174 7.34 -1.57 17.65
N CYS A 175 6.26 -1.87 16.93
CA CYS A 175 5.03 -1.08 16.99
C CYS A 175 4.39 -1.06 18.37
N LEU A 176 4.37 -2.18 19.07
CA LEU A 176 3.82 -2.28 20.43
C LEU A 176 4.67 -1.49 21.44
N LEU A 177 6.00 -1.59 21.36
CA LEU A 177 6.94 -0.86 22.22
C LEU A 177 6.83 0.66 22.01
N LEU A 178 6.70 1.12 20.75
CA LEU A 178 6.55 2.53 20.46
C LEU A 178 5.18 3.08 20.92
N ARG A 179 4.13 2.27 20.90
CA ARG A 179 2.82 2.64 21.47
C ARG A 179 2.88 2.73 23.00
N GLY A 180 3.54 1.79 23.67
CA GLY A 180 3.68 1.77 25.12
C GLY A 180 4.47 2.97 25.67
N ARG A 181 5.46 3.49 24.93
CA ARG A 181 6.21 4.69 25.32
C ARG A 181 5.38 5.97 25.24
N LYS A 182 4.44 6.08 24.30
CA LYS A 182 3.56 7.27 24.17
C LYS A 182 2.52 7.37 25.26
N THR A 183 2.04 6.26 25.80
CA THR A 183 1.09 6.25 26.94
C THR A 183 1.74 6.66 28.23
N LYS A 184 3.02 6.29 28.47
CA LYS A 184 3.77 6.63 29.69
C LYS A 184 4.13 8.12 29.81
N HIS A 185 4.18 8.85 28.70
CA HIS A 185 4.52 10.28 28.69
C HIS A 185 3.29 11.20 28.83
N ASN A 186 2.08 10.66 28.81
CA ASN A 186 0.82 11.40 28.94
C ASN A 186 0.12 11.19 30.30
N GLU A 187 0.73 10.55 31.28
CA GLU A 187 0.21 10.58 32.64
C GLU A 187 0.62 11.90 33.28
N PRO A 188 -0.37 12.80 33.61
CA PRO A 188 -0.06 13.99 34.39
C PRO A 188 0.45 13.53 35.75
N SER A 189 1.62 14.07 36.15
CA SER A 189 2.18 13.85 37.47
C SER A 189 1.16 14.34 38.53
N LEU A 190 0.53 13.39 39.22
CA LEU A 190 -0.38 13.63 40.37
C LEU A 190 0.33 14.21 41.60
N SER A 191 1.48 14.83 41.42
CA SER A 191 2.28 15.41 42.52
C SER A 191 2.15 16.92 42.69
N GLU A 192 1.22 17.59 41.99
CA GLU A 192 0.98 19.04 42.17
C GLU A 192 -0.42 19.40 42.73
N THR A 193 -0.99 18.51 43.55
CA THR A 193 -2.20 18.91 44.31
C THR A 193 -2.08 18.43 45.77
N ILE A 194 -1.18 19.08 46.53
CA ILE A 194 -1.25 19.18 48.02
C ILE A 194 -0.77 20.58 48.37
#